data_fd180978319e5509989feceb4e9bd605
#
_entry.id   fd180978319e5509989feceb4e9bd605
#
_cell.length_a   1.000
_cell.length_b   1.000
_cell.length_c   1.000
_cell.angle_alpha   90.00
_cell.angle_beta   90.00
_cell.angle_gamma   90.00
#
_symmetry.space_group_name_H-M   'P 1'
#
loop_
_entity.id
_entity.type
_entity.pdbx_description
1 polymer ?
#
loop_
_entity_poly.entity_id
_entity_poly.type
_entity_poly.pdbx_seq_one_letter_code
_entity_poly.pdbx_strand_id
1 'polypeptide(L)'
;VSVLVVVLLLAVLQVAVYVHTRNVVTASAQQGARYAANADVPSSAGADRTVAIVARATSVRTAEGLVCRSAEEVDASGLALVVVRCSGRVPTLLAGLGALLPVAVTGRAVEEAA
;
A
#
# COMPACT_ATOMS: atom_id res chain seq x y z
N VAL A 1 -6.90 16.48 33.37
CA VAL A 1 -7.27 15.06 33.20
C VAL A 1 -8.05 14.85 31.90
N SER A 2 -9.07 15.70 31.63
CA SER A 2 -9.88 15.56 30.41
C SER A 2 -9.08 15.76 29.14
N VAL A 3 -8.14 16.71 29.14
CA VAL A 3 -7.27 16.95 27.97
C VAL A 3 -6.36 15.75 27.72
N LEU A 4 -5.83 15.15 28.79
CA LEU A 4 -4.98 13.98 28.68
C LEU A 4 -5.75 12.81 28.06
N VAL A 5 -6.98 12.58 28.48
CA VAL A 5 -7.83 11.50 27.95
C VAL A 5 -8.11 11.72 26.46
N VAL A 6 -8.43 12.96 26.07
CA VAL A 6 -8.68 13.29 24.66
C VAL A 6 -7.43 13.06 23.81
N VAL A 7 -6.26 13.48 24.30
CA VAL A 7 -5.00 13.29 23.58
C VAL A 7 -4.69 11.80 23.40
N LEU A 8 -4.88 11.00 24.46
CA LEU A 8 -4.67 9.56 24.37
C LEU A 8 -5.63 8.90 23.38
N LEU A 9 -6.90 9.32 23.38
CA LEU A 9 -7.88 8.80 22.43
C LEU A 9 -7.48 9.11 21.00
N LEU A 10 -7.07 10.35 20.72
CA LEU A 10 -6.62 10.74 19.39
C LEU A 10 -5.38 9.96 18.96
N ALA A 11 -4.44 9.71 19.88
CA ALA A 11 -3.26 8.92 19.58
C ALA A 11 -3.61 7.49 19.20
N VAL A 12 -4.55 6.86 19.92
CA VAL A 12 -5.01 5.51 19.61
C VAL A 12 -5.71 5.47 18.25
N LEU A 13 -6.57 6.45 17.96
CA LEU A 13 -7.24 6.54 16.66
C LEU A 13 -6.23 6.74 15.53
N GLN A 14 -5.20 7.54 15.74
CA GLN A 14 -4.18 7.77 14.73
C GLN A 14 -3.42 6.47 14.41
N VAL A 15 -3.05 5.69 15.43
CA VAL A 15 -2.41 4.39 15.23
C VAL A 15 -3.35 3.44 14.49
N ALA A 16 -4.62 3.41 14.86
CA ALA A 16 -5.60 2.54 14.22
C ALA A 16 -5.77 2.88 12.73
N VAL A 17 -5.86 4.16 12.40
CA VAL A 17 -5.97 4.60 11.00
C VAL A 17 -4.71 4.25 10.22
N TYR A 18 -3.54 4.47 10.80
CA TYR A 18 -2.26 4.14 10.16
C TYR A 18 -2.17 2.65 9.85
N VAL A 19 -2.44 1.80 10.85
CA VAL A 19 -2.36 0.34 10.67
C VAL A 19 -3.39 -0.12 9.64
N HIS A 20 -4.60 0.40 9.70
CA HIS A 20 -5.65 0.06 8.74
C HIS A 20 -5.23 0.43 7.31
N THR A 21 -4.75 1.65 7.10
CA THR A 21 -4.31 2.10 5.78
C THR A 21 -3.14 1.27 5.28
N ARG A 22 -2.16 1.00 6.13
CA ARG A 22 -1.02 0.16 5.76
C ARG A 22 -1.48 -1.24 5.34
N ASN A 23 -2.44 -1.82 6.07
CA ASN A 23 -2.97 -3.14 5.74
C ASN A 23 -3.73 -3.13 4.41
N VAL A 24 -4.50 -2.08 4.14
CA VAL A 24 -5.21 -1.93 2.86
C VAL A 24 -4.21 -1.81 1.71
N VAL A 25 -3.18 -0.99 1.87
CA VAL A 25 -2.16 -0.81 0.83
C VAL A 25 -1.39 -2.10 0.61
N THR A 26 -1.05 -2.83 1.68
CA THR A 26 -0.37 -4.12 1.58
C THR A 26 -1.23 -5.14 0.82
N ALA A 27 -2.49 -5.26 1.18
CA ALA A 27 -3.41 -6.17 0.50
C ALA A 27 -3.60 -5.77 -0.97
N SER A 28 -3.68 -4.47 -1.24
CA SER A 28 -3.82 -3.95 -2.61
C SER A 28 -2.58 -4.23 -3.44
N ALA A 29 -1.38 -4.06 -2.87
CA ALA A 29 -0.13 -4.38 -3.54
C ALA A 29 -0.02 -5.87 -3.86
N GLN A 30 -0.49 -6.72 -2.94
CA GLN A 30 -0.51 -8.16 -3.16
C GLN A 30 -1.48 -8.55 -4.28
N GLN A 31 -2.66 -7.95 -4.32
CA GLN A 31 -3.62 -8.16 -5.39
C GLN A 31 -3.09 -7.63 -6.73
N GLY A 32 -2.45 -6.47 -6.72
CA GLY A 32 -1.82 -5.91 -7.91
C GLY A 32 -0.74 -6.82 -8.46
N ALA A 33 0.09 -7.37 -7.58
CA ALA A 33 1.15 -8.31 -7.97
C ALA A 33 0.56 -9.58 -8.59
N ARG A 34 -0.51 -10.12 -7.98
CA ARG A 34 -1.20 -11.30 -8.51
C ARG A 34 -1.82 -11.03 -9.89
N TYR A 35 -2.42 -9.85 -10.04
CA TYR A 35 -2.99 -9.45 -11.33
C TYR A 35 -1.91 -9.38 -12.41
N ALA A 36 -0.79 -8.75 -12.10
CA ALA A 36 0.31 -8.61 -13.06
C ALA A 36 1.07 -9.91 -13.29
N ALA A 37 0.94 -10.89 -12.40
CA ALA A 37 1.57 -12.20 -12.55
C ALA A 37 0.85 -13.11 -13.52
N ASN A 38 -0.35 -12.75 -13.97
CA ASN A 38 -1.08 -13.52 -14.97
C ASN A 38 -0.32 -13.53 -16.30
N ALA A 39 -0.42 -14.64 -17.03
CA ALA A 39 0.39 -14.89 -18.23
C ALA A 39 0.30 -13.82 -19.32
N ASP A 40 -0.89 -13.21 -19.49
CA ASP A 40 -1.12 -12.24 -20.56
C ASP A 40 -1.10 -10.78 -20.08
N VAL A 41 -0.60 -10.53 -18.87
CA VAL A 41 -0.62 -9.20 -18.27
C VAL A 41 0.82 -8.70 -18.13
N PRO A 42 1.13 -7.48 -18.60
CA PRO A 42 2.47 -6.93 -18.39
C PRO A 42 2.72 -6.63 -16.91
N SER A 43 3.96 -6.82 -16.46
CA SER A 43 4.32 -6.60 -15.05
C SER A 43 4.05 -5.16 -14.59
N SER A 44 4.16 -4.19 -15.50
CA SER A 44 3.88 -2.79 -15.20
C SER A 44 2.44 -2.52 -14.78
N ALA A 45 1.50 -3.40 -15.16
CA ALA A 45 0.09 -3.25 -14.78
C ALA A 45 -0.14 -3.44 -13.28
N GLY A 46 0.80 -4.07 -12.57
CA GLY A 46 0.67 -4.30 -11.12
C GLY A 46 0.59 -3.01 -10.32
N ALA A 47 1.44 -2.03 -10.62
CA ALA A 47 1.44 -0.75 -9.92
C ALA A 47 0.12 0.00 -10.16
N ASP A 48 -0.33 0.09 -11.40
CA ASP A 48 -1.56 0.79 -11.75
C ASP A 48 -2.78 0.14 -11.10
N ARG A 49 -2.81 -1.19 -11.11
CA ARG A 49 -3.90 -1.94 -10.47
C ARG A 49 -3.93 -1.71 -8.97
N THR A 50 -2.77 -1.67 -8.33
CA THR A 50 -2.64 -1.41 -6.90
C THR A 50 -3.20 -0.05 -6.54
N VAL A 51 -2.82 0.99 -7.27
CA VAL A 51 -3.32 2.36 -7.03
C VAL A 51 -4.84 2.41 -7.20
N ALA A 52 -5.38 1.75 -8.22
CA ALA A 52 -6.81 1.70 -8.45
C ALA A 52 -7.56 1.01 -7.30
N ILE A 53 -7.01 -0.08 -6.76
CA ILE A 53 -7.62 -0.79 -5.63
C ILE A 53 -7.60 0.08 -4.38
N VAL A 54 -6.48 0.74 -4.09
CA VAL A 54 -6.36 1.64 -2.94
C VAL A 54 -7.37 2.78 -3.05
N ALA A 55 -7.53 3.35 -4.25
CA ALA A 55 -8.49 4.43 -4.45
C ALA A 55 -9.92 4.00 -4.15
N ARG A 56 -10.29 2.75 -4.46
CA ARG A 56 -11.62 2.22 -4.16
C ARG A 56 -11.79 1.87 -2.69
N ALA A 57 -10.75 1.30 -2.08
CA ALA A 57 -10.83 0.81 -0.70
C ALA A 57 -10.73 1.92 0.34
N THR A 58 -10.07 3.02 0.01
CA THR A 58 -9.91 4.17 0.90
C THR A 58 -10.44 5.43 0.25
N SER A 59 -9.59 6.15 -0.45
CA SER A 59 -9.98 7.36 -1.17
C SER A 59 -8.99 7.64 -2.28
N VAL A 60 -9.43 8.40 -3.27
CA VAL A 60 -8.56 8.88 -4.34
C VAL A 60 -7.40 9.70 -3.75
N ARG A 61 -7.67 10.48 -2.72
CA ARG A 61 -6.66 11.30 -2.05
C ARG A 61 -5.56 10.45 -1.41
N THR A 62 -5.92 9.34 -0.77
CA THR A 62 -4.95 8.41 -0.21
C THR A 62 -4.11 7.79 -1.33
N ALA A 63 -4.76 7.36 -2.42
CA ALA A 63 -4.07 6.78 -3.56
C ALA A 63 -3.11 7.77 -4.23
N GLU A 64 -3.49 9.04 -4.32
CA GLU A 64 -2.63 10.09 -4.89
C GLU A 64 -1.36 10.30 -4.06
N GLY A 65 -1.41 10.03 -2.76
CA GLY A 65 -0.25 10.12 -1.89
C GLY A 65 0.71 8.95 -1.99
N LEU A 66 0.39 7.94 -2.80
CA LEU A 66 1.20 6.74 -2.96
C LEU A 66 1.90 6.72 -4.31
N VAL A 67 3.13 6.25 -4.30
CA VAL A 67 3.88 5.93 -5.52
C VAL A 67 4.10 4.43 -5.50
N CYS A 68 3.54 3.73 -6.48
CA CYS A 68 3.68 2.30 -6.62
C CYS A 68 4.49 1.99 -7.87
N ARG A 69 5.39 1.03 -7.75
CA ARG A 69 6.20 0.55 -8.86
C ARG A 69 6.16 -0.96 -8.88
N SER A 70 6.07 -1.52 -10.08
CA SER A 70 6.11 -2.96 -10.26
C SER A 70 7.31 -3.35 -11.11
N ALA A 71 7.88 -4.50 -10.80
CA ALA A 71 9.04 -5.03 -11.50
C ALA A 71 9.01 -6.55 -11.45
N GLU A 72 9.72 -7.17 -12.38
CA GLU A 72 9.95 -8.60 -12.35
C GLU A 72 11.26 -8.86 -11.61
N GLU A 73 11.23 -9.83 -10.71
CA GLU A 73 12.42 -10.26 -9.97
C GLU A 73 12.48 -11.77 -9.98
N VAL A 74 13.69 -12.29 -9.85
CA VAL A 74 13.94 -13.73 -9.72
C VAL A 74 14.43 -13.99 -8.32
N ASP A 75 13.77 -14.91 -7.60
CA ASP A 75 14.17 -15.23 -6.24
C ASP A 75 15.35 -16.21 -6.21
N ALA A 76 15.79 -16.56 -5.00
CA ALA A 76 16.92 -17.46 -4.81
C ALA A 76 16.69 -18.87 -5.38
N SER A 77 15.43 -19.28 -5.53
CA SER A 77 15.06 -20.59 -6.10
C SER A 77 14.90 -20.56 -7.63
N GLY A 78 15.04 -19.40 -8.24
CA GLY A 78 14.91 -19.26 -9.69
C GLY A 78 13.48 -18.94 -10.16
N LEU A 79 12.54 -18.75 -9.25
CA LEU A 79 11.17 -18.40 -9.63
C LEU A 79 11.08 -16.94 -10.03
N ALA A 80 10.39 -16.68 -11.15
CA ALA A 80 10.10 -15.33 -11.58
C ALA A 80 8.93 -14.78 -10.76
N LEU A 81 9.12 -13.61 -10.19
CA LEU A 81 8.12 -12.94 -9.35
C LEU A 81 7.79 -11.58 -9.92
N VAL A 82 6.52 -11.19 -9.80
CA VAL A 82 6.13 -9.80 -9.96
C VAL A 82 6.10 -9.18 -8.57
N VAL A 83 6.81 -8.09 -8.39
CA VAL A 83 6.91 -7.38 -7.12
C VAL A 83 6.35 -5.98 -7.30
N VAL A 84 5.38 -5.63 -6.47
CA VAL A 84 4.82 -4.27 -6.44
C VAL A 84 5.27 -3.63 -5.14
N ARG A 85 5.98 -2.51 -5.26
CA ARG A 85 6.42 -1.71 -4.12
C ARG A 85 5.70 -0.39 -4.11
N CYS A 86 5.05 -0.09 -3.01
CA CYS A 86 4.35 1.16 -2.83
C CYS A 86 4.95 1.90 -1.64
N SER A 87 5.16 3.19 -1.83
CA SER A 87 5.60 4.07 -0.76
C SER A 87 4.84 5.38 -0.83
N GLY A 88 4.71 6.04 0.29
CA GLY A 88 4.00 7.29 0.36
C GLY A 88 3.78 7.71 1.79
N ARG A 89 2.80 8.56 2.00
CA ARG A 89 2.49 9.10 3.32
C ARG A 89 1.00 9.02 3.59
N VAL A 90 0.69 8.64 4.82
CA VAL A 90 -0.68 8.56 5.31
C VAL A 90 -1.01 9.87 6.01
N PRO A 91 -2.14 10.52 5.68
CA PRO A 91 -2.56 11.73 6.39
C PRO A 91 -2.78 11.45 7.87
N THR A 92 -2.40 12.39 8.73
CA THR A 92 -2.64 12.26 10.16
C THR A 92 -3.99 12.86 10.52
N LEU A 93 -4.61 12.34 11.60
CA LEU A 93 -5.82 12.93 12.17
C LEU A 93 -5.54 14.25 12.87
N LEU A 94 -4.29 14.46 13.28
CA LEU A 94 -3.85 15.66 13.97
C LEU A 94 -3.22 16.64 12.98
N ALA A 95 -4.05 17.21 12.12
CA ALA A 95 -3.59 18.10 11.05
C ALA A 95 -2.73 19.27 11.55
N GLY A 96 -2.97 19.72 12.79
CA GLY A 96 -2.18 20.79 13.38
C GLY A 96 -0.72 20.43 13.64
N LEU A 97 -0.39 19.16 13.66
CA LEU A 97 0.99 18.69 13.79
C LEU A 97 1.70 18.61 12.44
N GLY A 98 0.97 18.75 11.35
CA GLY A 98 1.53 18.80 10.00
C GLY A 98 2.27 17.55 9.55
N ALA A 99 2.29 16.52 10.36
CA ALA A 99 3.06 15.32 10.09
C ALA A 99 2.25 14.34 9.23
N LEU A 100 2.87 13.84 8.17
CA LEU A 100 2.38 12.70 7.42
C LEU A 100 3.23 11.51 7.83
N LEU A 101 2.58 10.37 8.10
CA LEU A 101 3.28 9.16 8.48
C LEU A 101 3.73 8.41 7.22
N PRO A 102 5.00 8.02 7.13
CA PRO A 102 5.47 7.28 5.97
C PRO A 102 4.92 5.86 5.97
N VAL A 103 4.61 5.35 4.79
CA VAL A 103 4.21 3.96 4.60
C VAL A 103 5.00 3.38 3.43
N ALA A 104 5.48 2.16 3.60
CA ALA A 104 6.16 1.43 2.54
C ALA A 104 5.75 -0.03 2.63
N VAL A 105 5.23 -0.57 1.55
CA VAL A 105 4.75 -1.95 1.49
C VAL A 105 5.21 -2.62 0.23
N THR A 106 5.26 -3.95 0.26
CA THR A 106 5.64 -4.76 -0.90
C THR A 106 4.67 -5.92 -1.03
N GLY A 107 4.14 -6.11 -2.25
CA GLY A 107 3.37 -7.29 -2.60
C GLY A 107 4.12 -8.11 -3.63
N ARG A 108 4.02 -9.43 -3.55
CA ARG A 108 4.71 -10.35 -4.45
C ARG A 108 3.78 -11.45 -4.91
N ALA A 109 3.97 -11.88 -6.15
CA ALA A 109 3.27 -13.04 -6.69
C ALA A 109 4.17 -13.75 -7.69
N VAL A 110 4.07 -15.08 -7.72
CA VAL A 110 4.83 -15.88 -8.68
C VAL A 110 4.21 -15.64 -10.07
N GLU A 111 5.04 -15.30 -11.04
CA GLU A 111 4.61 -15.07 -12.41
C GLU A 111 4.18 -16.38 -13.06
N GLU A 112 3.00 -16.38 -13.70
CA GLU A 112 2.54 -17.54 -14.45
C GLU A 112 3.36 -17.70 -15.73
N ALA A 113 3.68 -18.94 -16.04
CA ALA A 113 4.31 -19.25 -17.32
C ALA A 113 3.30 -19.03 -18.46
N ALA A 114 3.76 -18.35 -19.48
CA ALA A 114 2.93 -18.10 -20.67
C ALA A 114 2.65 -19.40 -21.44
#